data_e08894de4f9a05c7f68705f7aaa8a32e
#
_entry.id   e08894de4f9a05c7f68705f7aaa8a32e
#
_cell.length_a   1.000
_cell.length_b   1.000
_cell.length_c   1.000
_cell.angle_alpha   90.00
_cell.angle_beta   90.00
_cell.angle_gamma   90.00
#
_symmetry.space_group_name_H-M   'P 1'
#
loop_
_entity.id
_entity.type
_entity.pdbx_description
1 polymer ?
#
loop_
_entity_poly.entity_id
_entity_poly.type
_entity_poly.pdbx_seq_one_letter_code
_entity_poly.pdbx_strand_id
1 'polypeptide(L)'
;MATVRIVDADKEDRRQRVLVIALFAFGILGISYLVYDYVRIINHVALPEDPNLIDPVVLKWKQEGLVSSFDSKNGLLVVNEQKWNSRDRESKVGIIVQLARYCAQKNNSPSWAFKVVGMSSQLTLGEMGQAGLVLQ
;
A
#
# COMPACT_ATOMS: atom_id res chain seq x y z
N MET A 1 29.47 51.34 -19.83
CA MET A 1 28.81 50.12 -20.37
C MET A 1 28.94 48.87 -19.48
N ALA A 2 29.57 48.91 -18.33
CA ALA A 2 29.74 47.76 -17.45
C ALA A 2 28.58 47.51 -16.47
N THR A 3 27.73 48.45 -16.22
CA THR A 3 26.64 48.40 -15.20
C THR A 3 25.43 47.57 -15.61
N VAL A 4 25.18 47.41 -16.93
CA VAL A 4 24.00 46.72 -17.43
C VAL A 4 24.10 45.19 -17.28
N ARG A 5 25.31 44.62 -17.36
CA ARG A 5 25.53 43.15 -17.22
C ARG A 5 25.38 42.63 -15.80
N ILE A 6 25.63 43.44 -14.79
CA ILE A 6 25.51 43.03 -13.37
C ILE A 6 24.04 42.90 -12.96
N VAL A 7 23.16 43.76 -13.47
CA VAL A 7 21.73 43.72 -13.14
C VAL A 7 21.02 42.52 -13.77
N ASP A 8 21.44 42.09 -14.94
CA ASP A 8 20.87 40.92 -15.62
C ASP A 8 21.32 39.59 -14.96
N ALA A 9 22.56 39.50 -14.52
CA ALA A 9 23.09 38.34 -13.81
C ALA A 9 22.36 38.13 -12.45
N ASP A 10 22.06 39.21 -11.74
CA ASP A 10 21.35 39.13 -10.43
C ASP A 10 19.88 38.72 -10.60
N LYS A 11 19.23 39.14 -11.68
CA LYS A 11 17.89 38.68 -12.04
C LYS A 11 17.84 37.22 -12.44
N GLU A 12 18.84 36.72 -13.13
CA GLU A 12 18.92 35.33 -13.57
C GLU A 12 19.19 34.40 -12.39
N ASP A 13 20.07 34.76 -11.48
CA ASP A 13 20.34 34.04 -10.25
C ASP A 13 19.09 33.98 -9.33
N ARG A 14 18.34 35.07 -9.24
CA ARG A 14 17.08 35.10 -8.50
C ARG A 14 16.01 34.19 -9.10
N ARG A 15 15.89 34.13 -10.43
CA ARG A 15 14.97 33.24 -11.12
C ARG A 15 15.34 31.76 -10.91
N GLN A 16 16.61 31.41 -10.96
CA GLN A 16 17.10 30.06 -10.71
C GLN A 16 16.81 29.64 -9.27
N ARG A 17 17.04 30.48 -8.28
CA ARG A 17 16.69 30.20 -6.86
C ARG A 17 15.21 29.97 -6.67
N VAL A 18 14.35 30.77 -7.28
CA VAL A 18 12.89 30.60 -7.22
C VAL A 18 12.47 29.29 -7.86
N LEU A 19 13.04 28.90 -8.99
CA LEU A 19 12.75 27.63 -9.65
C LEU A 19 13.16 26.42 -8.79
N VAL A 20 14.34 26.49 -8.18
CA VAL A 20 14.82 25.42 -7.27
C VAL A 20 13.91 25.28 -6.07
N ILE A 21 13.50 26.39 -5.44
CA ILE A 21 12.58 26.37 -4.30
C ILE A 21 11.21 25.81 -4.73
N ALA A 22 10.71 26.18 -5.89
CA ALA A 22 9.45 25.67 -6.42
C ALA A 22 9.51 24.15 -6.67
N LEU A 23 10.60 23.65 -7.27
CA LEU A 23 10.83 22.22 -7.49
C LEU A 23 10.87 21.44 -6.16
N PHE A 24 11.57 21.97 -5.15
CA PHE A 24 11.60 21.37 -3.82
C PHE A 24 10.21 21.33 -3.18
N ALA A 25 9.44 22.42 -3.26
CA ALA A 25 8.07 22.48 -2.74
C ALA A 25 7.15 21.47 -3.44
N PHE A 26 7.22 21.34 -4.76
CA PHE A 26 6.49 20.31 -5.51
C PHE A 26 6.91 18.89 -5.14
N GLY A 27 8.20 18.65 -4.92
CA GLY A 27 8.71 17.36 -4.46
C GLY A 27 8.14 16.98 -3.09
N ILE A 28 8.15 17.90 -2.13
CA ILE A 28 7.61 17.67 -0.79
C ILE A 28 6.09 17.42 -0.84
N LEU A 29 5.34 18.19 -1.64
CA LEU A 29 3.90 17.99 -1.82
C LEU A 29 3.60 16.63 -2.45
N GLY A 30 4.37 16.21 -3.45
CA GLY A 30 4.22 14.90 -4.08
C GLY A 30 4.46 13.74 -3.11
N ILE A 31 5.52 13.81 -2.31
CA ILE A 31 5.81 12.80 -1.29
C ILE A 31 4.72 12.77 -0.22
N SER A 32 4.27 13.93 0.25
CA SER A 32 3.20 14.04 1.25
C SER A 32 1.90 13.44 0.74
N TYR A 33 1.56 13.66 -0.53
CA TYR A 33 0.38 13.07 -1.15
C TYR A 33 0.49 11.54 -1.22
N LEU A 34 1.63 10.99 -1.64
CA LEU A 34 1.86 9.54 -1.70
C LEU A 34 1.75 8.88 -0.32
N VAL A 35 2.34 9.51 0.71
CA VAL A 35 2.24 9.03 2.09
C VAL A 35 0.80 9.07 2.58
N TYR A 36 0.07 10.16 2.30
CA TYR A 36 -1.33 10.28 2.67
C TYR A 36 -2.20 9.22 2.00
N ASP A 37 -2.03 9.01 0.70
CA ASP A 37 -2.78 8.00 -0.06
C ASP A 37 -2.48 6.57 0.43
N TYR A 38 -1.21 6.28 0.72
CA TYR A 38 -0.79 5.00 1.31
C TYR A 38 -1.44 4.74 2.68
N VAL A 39 -1.42 5.73 3.58
CA VAL A 39 -2.05 5.64 4.91
C VAL A 39 -3.56 5.49 4.77
N ARG A 40 -4.19 6.21 3.85
CA ARG A 40 -5.62 6.09 3.55
C ARG A 40 -5.99 4.69 3.12
N ILE A 41 -5.23 4.08 2.21
CA ILE A 41 -5.47 2.71 1.73
C ILE A 41 -5.38 1.71 2.87
N ILE A 42 -4.36 1.81 3.72
CA ILE A 42 -4.17 0.91 4.86
C ILE A 42 -5.33 1.04 5.86
N ASN A 43 -5.79 2.26 6.12
CA ASN A 43 -6.86 2.52 7.09
C ASN A 43 -8.27 2.28 6.52
N HIS A 44 -8.41 2.11 5.21
CA HIS A 44 -9.71 1.87 4.57
C HIS A 44 -10.31 0.52 4.98
N VAL A 45 -9.48 -0.46 5.24
CA VAL A 45 -9.91 -1.71 5.87
C VAL A 45 -9.71 -1.55 7.37
N ALA A 46 -10.79 -1.48 8.12
CA ALA A 46 -10.78 -1.36 9.59
C ALA A 46 -10.31 -2.68 10.24
N LEU A 47 -9.07 -3.07 9.95
CA LEU A 47 -8.43 -4.21 10.62
C LEU A 47 -7.83 -3.75 11.94
N PRO A 48 -7.95 -4.57 12.99
CA PRO A 48 -7.34 -4.27 14.27
C PRO A 48 -5.83 -4.15 14.16
N GLU A 49 -5.23 -3.19 14.86
CA GLU A 49 -3.77 -3.09 14.95
C GLU A 49 -3.17 -4.21 15.80
N ASP A 50 -3.95 -4.74 16.76
CA ASP A 50 -3.53 -5.86 17.61
C ASP A 50 -3.59 -7.16 16.81
N PRO A 51 -2.46 -7.87 16.64
CA PRO A 51 -2.41 -9.15 15.95
C PRO A 51 -3.38 -10.20 16.49
N ASN A 52 -3.67 -10.15 17.78
CA ASN A 52 -4.59 -11.11 18.43
C ASN A 52 -6.04 -10.93 18.00
N LEU A 53 -6.39 -9.76 17.47
CA LEU A 53 -7.74 -9.43 16.99
C LEU A 53 -7.95 -9.73 15.50
N ILE A 54 -6.92 -10.08 14.75
CA ILE A 54 -7.03 -10.42 13.33
C ILE A 54 -7.78 -11.74 13.11
N ASP A 55 -7.52 -12.75 13.93
CA ASP A 55 -8.20 -14.05 13.79
C ASP A 55 -9.74 -13.94 13.88
N PRO A 56 -10.35 -13.16 14.79
CA PRO A 56 -11.78 -12.91 14.79
C PRO A 56 -12.30 -12.26 13.51
N VAL A 57 -11.55 -11.33 12.92
CA VAL A 57 -11.92 -10.66 11.65
C VAL A 57 -11.91 -11.66 10.49
N VAL A 58 -10.89 -12.49 10.41
CA VAL A 58 -10.81 -13.57 9.40
C VAL A 58 -11.94 -14.57 9.60
N LEU A 59 -12.30 -14.92 10.85
CA LEU A 59 -13.43 -15.79 11.16
C LEU A 59 -14.74 -15.20 10.66
N LYS A 60 -14.97 -13.89 10.86
CA LYS A 60 -16.12 -13.18 10.30
C LYS A 60 -16.18 -13.29 8.79
N TRP A 61 -15.08 -13.06 8.10
CA TRP A 61 -15.02 -13.20 6.64
C TRP A 61 -15.28 -14.63 6.14
N LYS A 62 -14.88 -15.66 6.92
CA LYS A 62 -15.26 -17.05 6.64
C LYS A 62 -16.77 -17.25 6.76
N GLN A 63 -17.40 -16.72 7.81
CA GLN A 63 -18.85 -16.78 7.99
C GLN A 63 -19.62 -16.07 6.88
N GLU A 64 -19.09 -14.94 6.39
CA GLU A 64 -19.63 -14.20 5.25
C GLU A 64 -19.38 -14.91 3.91
N GLY A 65 -18.58 -15.98 3.90
CA GLY A 65 -18.21 -16.74 2.71
C GLY A 65 -17.27 -15.99 1.76
N LEU A 66 -16.59 -14.95 2.23
CA LEU A 66 -15.52 -14.28 1.48
C LEU A 66 -14.24 -15.11 1.51
N VAL A 67 -13.85 -15.60 2.68
CA VAL A 67 -12.64 -16.37 2.92
C VAL A 67 -12.99 -17.84 3.07
N SER A 68 -12.34 -18.69 2.30
CA SER A 68 -12.44 -20.16 2.44
C SER A 68 -11.43 -20.67 3.47
N SER A 69 -10.17 -20.26 3.34
CA SER A 69 -9.12 -20.63 4.29
C SER A 69 -8.10 -19.50 4.45
N PHE A 70 -7.44 -19.50 5.62
CA PHE A 70 -6.35 -18.58 5.92
C PHE A 70 -5.25 -19.35 6.64
N ASP A 71 -4.07 -19.33 6.05
CA ASP A 71 -2.85 -19.92 6.61
C ASP A 71 -1.86 -18.80 6.94
N SER A 72 -1.85 -18.40 8.20
CA SER A 72 -0.96 -17.33 8.67
C SER A 72 0.52 -17.74 8.65
N LYS A 73 0.84 -19.05 8.72
CA LYS A 73 2.20 -19.55 8.72
C LYS A 73 2.84 -19.39 7.33
N ASN A 74 2.08 -19.69 6.29
CA ASN A 74 2.54 -19.61 4.91
C ASN A 74 2.15 -18.30 4.22
N GLY A 75 1.43 -17.39 4.90
CA GLY A 75 0.96 -16.15 4.32
C GLY A 75 0.01 -16.34 3.14
N LEU A 76 -0.94 -17.28 3.27
CA LEU A 76 -1.86 -17.65 2.20
C LEU A 76 -3.32 -17.41 2.60
N LEU A 77 -4.05 -16.69 1.75
CA LEU A 77 -5.49 -16.47 1.87
C LEU A 77 -6.20 -17.05 0.64
N VAL A 78 -7.14 -17.96 0.87
CA VAL A 78 -8.00 -18.50 -0.18
C VAL A 78 -9.37 -17.84 -0.09
N VAL A 79 -9.81 -17.22 -1.19
CA VAL A 79 -11.02 -16.39 -1.24
C VAL A 79 -12.03 -16.87 -2.28
N ASN A 80 -13.29 -16.56 -2.05
CA ASN A 80 -14.31 -16.65 -3.08
C ASN A 80 -14.09 -15.53 -4.10
N GLU A 81 -13.83 -15.87 -5.35
CA GLU A 81 -13.44 -14.94 -6.42
C GLU A 81 -14.53 -13.90 -6.70
N GLN A 82 -15.79 -14.31 -6.73
CA GLN A 82 -16.89 -13.41 -7.02
C GLN A 82 -16.98 -12.32 -5.94
N LYS A 83 -16.90 -12.70 -4.67
CA LYS A 83 -16.95 -11.77 -3.54
C LYS A 83 -15.68 -10.93 -3.44
N TRP A 84 -14.53 -11.49 -3.79
CA TRP A 84 -13.28 -10.76 -3.87
C TRP A 84 -13.30 -9.71 -4.98
N ASN A 85 -13.76 -10.08 -6.16
CA ASN A 85 -13.80 -9.20 -7.33
C ASN A 85 -14.81 -8.06 -7.19
N SER A 86 -15.88 -8.26 -6.38
CA SER A 86 -16.85 -7.20 -6.08
C SER A 86 -16.30 -6.12 -5.14
N ARG A 87 -15.14 -6.33 -4.50
CA ARG A 87 -14.50 -5.34 -3.63
C ARG A 87 -13.72 -4.33 -4.45
N ASP A 88 -13.70 -3.10 -3.99
CA ASP A 88 -12.87 -2.04 -4.55
C ASP A 88 -11.37 -2.33 -4.35
N ARG A 89 -10.55 -1.70 -5.18
CA ARG A 89 -9.10 -1.89 -5.17
C ARG A 89 -8.47 -1.53 -3.83
N GLU A 90 -8.92 -0.43 -3.22
CA GLU A 90 -8.39 0.05 -1.94
C GLU A 90 -8.61 -0.98 -0.82
N SER A 91 -9.81 -1.58 -0.75
CA SER A 91 -10.12 -2.66 0.20
C SER A 91 -9.22 -3.88 -0.02
N LYS A 92 -9.02 -4.30 -1.27
CA LYS A 92 -8.14 -5.43 -1.60
C LYS A 92 -6.70 -5.18 -1.15
N VAL A 93 -6.15 -4.01 -1.46
CA VAL A 93 -4.80 -3.59 -1.05
C VAL A 93 -4.69 -3.55 0.47
N GLY A 94 -5.65 -2.94 1.16
CA GLY A 94 -5.68 -2.87 2.61
C GLY A 94 -5.65 -4.26 3.26
N ILE A 95 -6.48 -5.20 2.78
CA ILE A 95 -6.51 -6.59 3.27
C ILE A 95 -5.14 -7.25 3.10
N ILE A 96 -4.54 -7.17 1.91
CA ILE A 96 -3.25 -7.80 1.63
C ILE A 96 -2.15 -7.24 2.52
N VAL A 97 -2.04 -5.91 2.61
CA VAL A 97 -1.00 -5.24 3.41
C VAL A 97 -1.13 -5.58 4.89
N GLN A 98 -2.35 -5.51 5.43
CA GLN A 98 -2.58 -5.79 6.85
C GLN A 98 -2.33 -7.26 7.20
N LEU A 99 -2.78 -8.19 6.37
CA LEU A 99 -2.55 -9.61 6.60
C LEU A 99 -1.10 -10.00 6.37
N ALA A 100 -0.40 -9.40 5.40
CA ALA A 100 1.03 -9.59 5.21
C ALA A 100 1.82 -9.15 6.45
N ARG A 101 1.51 -7.98 7.00
CA ARG A 101 2.10 -7.47 8.24
C ARG A 101 1.83 -8.41 9.42
N TYR A 102 0.58 -8.84 9.58
CA TYR A 102 0.19 -9.79 10.63
C TYR A 102 0.98 -11.10 10.54
N CYS A 103 1.06 -11.70 9.34
CA CYS A 103 1.81 -12.93 9.14
C CYS A 103 3.30 -12.76 9.44
N ALA A 104 3.90 -11.64 9.03
CA ALA A 104 5.30 -11.33 9.31
C ALA A 104 5.55 -11.20 10.81
N GLN A 105 4.69 -10.49 11.54
CA GLN A 105 4.79 -10.35 12.99
C GLN A 105 4.61 -11.69 13.71
N LYS A 106 3.58 -12.46 13.35
CA LYS A 106 3.28 -13.75 13.96
C LYS A 106 4.39 -14.79 13.76
N ASN A 107 5.04 -14.74 12.60
CA ASN A 107 6.11 -15.67 12.24
C ASN A 107 7.52 -15.16 12.57
N ASN A 108 7.66 -13.98 13.18
CA ASN A 108 8.96 -13.32 13.41
C ASN A 108 9.78 -13.19 12.11
N SER A 109 9.11 -12.95 10.99
CA SER A 109 9.74 -12.85 9.67
C SER A 109 9.99 -11.39 9.28
N PRO A 110 11.17 -11.05 8.74
CA PRO A 110 11.43 -9.73 8.17
C PRO A 110 10.71 -9.52 6.83
N SER A 111 10.21 -10.59 6.21
CA SER A 111 9.56 -10.58 4.91
C SER A 111 8.04 -10.55 5.06
N TRP A 112 7.39 -9.63 4.34
CA TRP A 112 5.94 -9.51 4.25
C TRP A 112 5.39 -10.31 3.06
N ALA A 113 5.82 -11.55 2.91
CA ALA A 113 5.32 -12.42 1.85
C ALA A 113 3.88 -12.85 2.15
N PHE A 114 2.96 -12.54 1.23
CA PHE A 114 1.55 -12.86 1.37
C PHE A 114 0.91 -13.07 0.00
N LYS A 115 0.02 -14.05 -0.11
CA LYS A 115 -0.64 -14.39 -1.37
C LYS A 115 -2.13 -14.60 -1.17
N VAL A 116 -2.93 -14.06 -2.09
CA VAL A 116 -4.37 -14.30 -2.19
C VAL A 116 -4.64 -15.14 -3.42
N VAL A 117 -5.35 -16.25 -3.24
CA VAL A 117 -5.64 -17.23 -4.29
C VAL A 117 -7.16 -17.43 -4.38
N GLY A 118 -7.65 -17.53 -5.59
CA GLY A 118 -9.05 -17.87 -5.86
C GLY A 118 -9.36 -19.32 -5.50
N MET A 119 -10.49 -19.57 -4.84
CA MET A 119 -10.90 -20.90 -4.43
C MET A 119 -11.17 -21.83 -5.64
N SER A 120 -11.80 -21.31 -6.68
CA SER A 120 -12.21 -22.07 -7.86
C SER A 120 -11.14 -22.15 -8.93
N SER A 121 -10.51 -21.01 -9.24
CA SER A 121 -9.50 -20.94 -10.32
C SER A 121 -8.11 -21.37 -9.88
N GLN A 122 -7.83 -21.34 -8.59
CA GLN A 122 -6.48 -21.50 -8.02
C GLN A 122 -5.46 -20.46 -8.53
N LEU A 123 -5.95 -19.38 -9.16
CA LEU A 123 -5.11 -18.30 -9.66
C LEU A 123 -4.75 -17.34 -8.53
N THR A 124 -3.57 -16.75 -8.62
CA THR A 124 -3.16 -15.67 -7.71
C THR A 124 -3.93 -14.41 -8.08
N LEU A 125 -4.73 -13.89 -7.15
CA LEU A 125 -5.54 -12.68 -7.31
C LEU A 125 -4.85 -11.43 -6.74
N GLY A 126 -3.83 -11.65 -5.92
CA GLY A 126 -3.00 -10.60 -5.38
C GLY A 126 -1.86 -11.17 -4.55
N GLU A 127 -0.76 -10.48 -4.50
CA GLU A 127 0.40 -10.89 -3.70
C GLU A 127 1.20 -9.69 -3.20
N MET A 128 1.83 -9.87 -2.04
CA MET A 128 2.82 -8.99 -1.47
C MET A 128 4.14 -9.76 -1.39
N GLY A 129 5.21 -9.18 -1.92
CA GLY A 129 6.54 -9.77 -1.91
C GLY A 129 7.65 -8.72 -1.90
N GLN A 130 8.87 -9.14 -2.17
CA GLN A 130 10.02 -8.23 -2.23
C GLN A 130 9.89 -7.15 -3.31
N ALA A 131 9.20 -7.45 -4.40
CA ALA A 131 8.95 -6.50 -5.49
C ALA A 131 7.78 -5.54 -5.20
N GLY A 132 7.14 -5.65 -4.04
CA GLY A 132 5.97 -4.88 -3.67
C GLY A 132 4.65 -5.64 -3.82
N LEU A 133 3.55 -4.89 -3.88
CA LEU A 133 2.19 -5.41 -4.00
C LEU A 133 1.77 -5.46 -5.47
N VAL A 134 1.28 -6.64 -5.88
CA VAL A 134 0.67 -6.87 -7.19
C VAL A 134 -0.76 -7.32 -7.01
N LEU A 135 -1.70 -6.69 -7.73
CA LEU A 135 -3.11 -7.11 -7.86
C LEU A 135 -3.36 -7.53 -9.32
N GLN A 136 -4.01 -8.65 -9.49
CA GLN A 136 -4.49 -9.13 -10.78
C GLN A 136 -6.00 -8.87 -10.93
#